data_87597338e7520dec455d4722b746ec0d
#
_entry.id   87597338e7520dec455d4722b746ec0d
#
_cell.length_a   1.000
_cell.length_b   1.000
_cell.length_c   1.000
_cell.angle_alpha   90.00
_cell.angle_beta   90.00
_cell.angle_gamma   90.00
#
_symmetry.space_group_name_H-M   'P 1'
#
loop_
_entity.id
_entity.type
_entity.pdbx_description
1 polymer ?
#
loop_
_entity_poly.entity_id
_entity_poly.type
_entity_poly.pdbx_seq_one_letter_code
_entity_poly.pdbx_strand_id
1 'polypeptide(L)'
;LYHWTRLRKDEPVDRPKRVFKILTLFGTKRYRKTRDKFLSNPDTAALLERDKTLSVLMSDYKKFKRYKKGTLGKEIYEFMQSEEVDYAKAVADFGGFTDGYDSRERDMHDIIHVVFGYSRSRFGEGATIATHYWQGNSFGLAFIVFVGLVRQMLIQPSAARLMYTAIRDVYKGQKGINFHAYPFEDNLTKDINIIRYELKMPSKTLAIQTVDRLSKWD
;
A
#
# COMPACT_ATOMS: atom_id res chain seq x y z
N LEU A 1 4.13 -18.89 -12.93
CA LEU A 1 2.83 -19.34 -13.48
C LEU A 1 2.06 -20.21 -12.49
N TYR A 2 2.67 -21.27 -11.90
CA TYR A 2 2.01 -22.19 -10.96
C TYR A 2 1.39 -21.46 -9.74
N HIS A 3 2.12 -20.54 -9.11
CA HIS A 3 1.62 -19.76 -7.97
C HIS A 3 0.52 -18.79 -8.36
N TRP A 4 0.57 -18.25 -9.59
CA TRP A 4 -0.45 -17.36 -10.11
C TRP A 4 -1.79 -18.06 -10.39
N THR A 5 -1.77 -19.22 -11.01
CA THR A 5 -3.00 -19.97 -11.33
C THR A 5 -3.77 -20.42 -10.10
N ARG A 6 -3.08 -20.58 -8.94
CA ARG A 6 -3.71 -20.92 -7.68
C ARG A 6 -4.26 -19.72 -6.88
N LEU A 7 -3.83 -18.48 -7.15
CA LEU A 7 -4.42 -17.29 -6.51
C LEU A 7 -5.96 -17.21 -6.67
N ARG A 8 -6.49 -17.87 -7.67
CA ARG A 8 -7.94 -17.93 -7.95
C ARG A 8 -8.68 -19.01 -7.17
N LYS A 9 -7.98 -20.07 -6.76
CA LYS A 9 -8.58 -21.27 -6.14
C LYS A 9 -8.35 -21.34 -4.63
N ASP A 10 -7.45 -20.50 -4.12
CA ASP A 10 -7.08 -20.54 -2.72
C ASP A 10 -8.08 -19.79 -1.86
N GLU A 11 -8.24 -20.29 -0.63
CA GLU A 11 -8.89 -19.55 0.44
C GLU A 11 -8.27 -18.16 0.57
N PRO A 12 -9.03 -17.13 0.95
CA PRO A 12 -8.53 -15.76 1.13
C PRO A 12 -7.26 -15.67 2.00
N VAL A 13 -7.10 -16.62 2.91
CA VAL A 13 -5.98 -16.75 3.86
C VAL A 13 -4.62 -16.97 3.18
N ASP A 14 -4.57 -17.68 2.05
CA ASP A 14 -3.30 -18.04 1.40
C ASP A 14 -2.85 -17.03 0.33
N ARG A 15 -3.69 -16.10 -0.03
CA ARG A 15 -3.39 -15.09 -1.06
C ARG A 15 -2.19 -14.21 -0.72
N PRO A 16 -2.07 -13.63 0.50
CA PRO A 16 -0.92 -12.78 0.86
C PRO A 16 0.41 -13.53 0.73
N LYS A 17 0.50 -14.78 1.24
CA LYS A 17 1.71 -15.61 1.14
C LYS A 17 2.15 -15.85 -0.31
N ARG A 18 1.20 -16.04 -1.23
CA ARG A 18 1.52 -16.26 -2.65
C ARG A 18 1.93 -14.99 -3.35
N VAL A 19 1.29 -13.87 -3.03
CA VAL A 19 1.71 -12.55 -3.52
C VAL A 19 3.14 -12.28 -3.09
N PHE A 20 3.47 -12.51 -1.81
CA PHE A 20 4.82 -12.34 -1.30
C PHE A 20 5.85 -13.23 -2.03
N LYS A 21 5.52 -14.50 -2.30
CA LYS A 21 6.39 -15.39 -3.10
C LYS A 21 6.61 -14.86 -4.52
N ILE A 22 5.59 -14.30 -5.15
CA ILE A 22 5.74 -13.66 -6.46
C ILE A 22 6.68 -12.46 -6.38
N LEU A 23 6.51 -11.62 -5.36
CA LEU A 23 7.36 -10.45 -5.11
C LEU A 23 8.83 -10.82 -4.93
N THR A 24 9.10 -11.86 -4.14
CA THR A 24 10.48 -12.34 -3.90
C THR A 24 11.11 -12.95 -5.14
N LEU A 25 10.34 -13.61 -6.01
CA LEU A 25 10.85 -14.22 -7.24
C LEU A 25 11.22 -13.18 -8.33
N PHE A 26 10.46 -12.09 -8.45
CA PHE A 26 10.61 -11.13 -9.53
C PHE A 26 11.24 -9.78 -9.13
N GLY A 27 11.42 -9.54 -7.83
CA GLY A 27 11.72 -8.21 -7.32
C GLY A 27 13.18 -7.89 -6.98
N THR A 28 14.08 -8.86 -7.05
CA THR A 28 15.31 -8.81 -6.25
C THR A 28 16.31 -7.71 -6.58
N LYS A 29 16.59 -7.38 -7.84
CA LYS A 29 17.64 -6.39 -8.18
C LYS A 29 17.16 -4.95 -7.99
N ARG A 30 15.95 -4.64 -8.45
CA ARG A 30 15.40 -3.28 -8.40
C ARG A 30 14.93 -2.92 -6.98
N TYR A 31 14.33 -3.88 -6.29
CA TYR A 31 13.99 -3.76 -4.87
C TYR A 31 15.23 -3.48 -4.01
N ARG A 32 16.30 -4.27 -4.17
CA ARG A 32 17.57 -4.02 -3.46
C ARG A 32 18.11 -2.63 -3.73
N LYS A 33 18.10 -2.18 -4.98
CA LYS A 33 18.57 -0.81 -5.31
C LYS A 33 17.74 0.27 -4.59
N THR A 34 16.43 0.11 -4.50
CA THR A 34 15.55 1.07 -3.79
C THR A 34 15.80 1.02 -2.30
N ARG A 35 15.91 -0.17 -1.72
CA ARG A 35 16.28 -0.38 -0.32
C ARG A 35 17.64 0.23 0.00
N ASP A 36 18.65 -0.06 -0.80
CA ASP A 36 20.02 0.45 -0.58
C ASP A 36 20.07 1.98 -0.68
N LYS A 37 19.30 2.57 -1.61
CA LYS A 37 19.15 4.03 -1.70
C LYS A 37 18.45 4.59 -0.45
N PHE A 38 17.46 3.92 0.10
CA PHE A 38 16.78 4.32 1.33
C PHE A 38 17.72 4.26 2.53
N LEU A 39 18.48 3.17 2.66
CA LEU A 39 19.42 2.96 3.75
C LEU A 39 20.69 3.85 3.66
N SER A 40 21.10 4.24 2.47
CA SER A 40 22.25 5.12 2.28
C SER A 40 21.96 6.60 2.55
N ASN A 41 20.69 6.99 2.65
CA ASN A 41 20.33 8.36 3.04
C ASN A 41 20.09 8.41 4.56
N PRO A 42 20.86 9.20 5.32
CA PRO A 42 20.75 9.28 6.77
C PRO A 42 19.34 9.60 7.28
N ASP A 43 18.62 10.51 6.60
CA ASP A 43 17.28 10.92 7.02
C ASP A 43 16.28 9.77 6.93
N THR A 44 16.37 8.95 5.89
CA THR A 44 15.46 7.81 5.71
C THR A 44 15.90 6.60 6.53
N ALA A 45 17.20 6.34 6.68
CA ALA A 45 17.72 5.30 7.55
C ALA A 45 17.31 5.53 9.00
N ALA A 46 17.37 6.78 9.49
CA ALA A 46 16.95 7.15 10.83
C ALA A 46 15.48 6.81 11.14
N LEU A 47 14.60 6.68 10.12
CA LEU A 47 13.22 6.23 10.32
C LEU A 47 13.13 4.77 10.79
N LEU A 48 14.14 3.97 10.53
CA LEU A 48 14.18 2.54 10.91
C LEU A 48 14.86 2.31 12.26
N GLU A 49 15.60 3.30 12.77
CA GLU A 49 16.39 3.21 14.00
C GLU A 49 15.67 3.81 15.21
N ARG A 50 14.45 4.31 15.02
CA ARG A 50 13.65 4.95 16.06
C ARG A 50 13.05 3.92 17.00
N ASP A 51 12.88 4.26 18.28
CA ASP A 51 12.14 3.44 19.26
C ASP A 51 10.69 3.19 18.83
N LYS A 52 10.12 4.12 18.05
CA LYS A 52 8.75 4.07 17.55
C LYS A 52 8.75 4.05 16.02
N THR A 53 9.20 2.96 15.46
CA THR A 53 9.08 2.73 14.01
C THR A 53 7.62 2.59 13.59
N LEU A 54 7.35 2.71 12.29
CA LEU A 54 6.00 2.51 11.76
C LEU A 54 5.41 1.16 12.19
N SER A 55 6.21 0.10 12.17
CA SER A 55 5.79 -1.25 12.57
C SER A 55 5.39 -1.33 14.06
N VAL A 56 6.16 -0.70 14.94
CA VAL A 56 5.82 -0.61 16.37
C VAL A 56 4.49 0.14 16.56
N LEU A 57 4.30 1.23 15.85
CA LEU A 57 3.06 2.02 15.93
C LEU A 57 1.86 1.26 15.37
N MET A 58 2.01 0.58 14.24
CA MET A 58 0.95 -0.21 13.61
C MET A 58 0.55 -1.43 14.46
N SER A 59 1.49 -2.06 15.18
CA SER A 59 1.17 -3.16 16.10
C SER A 59 0.24 -2.75 17.24
N ASP A 60 0.26 -1.47 17.60
CA ASP A 60 -0.55 -0.89 18.68
C ASP A 60 -1.60 0.13 18.16
N TYR A 61 -2.04 -0.03 16.92
CA TYR A 61 -2.95 0.91 16.24
C TYR A 61 -4.24 1.18 17.02
N LYS A 62 -4.65 0.27 17.92
CA LYS A 62 -5.84 0.45 18.77
C LYS A 62 -5.76 1.70 19.66
N LYS A 63 -4.56 2.14 20.02
CA LYS A 63 -4.34 3.39 20.75
C LYS A 63 -4.72 4.64 19.94
N PHE A 64 -4.77 4.53 18.60
CA PHE A 64 -5.13 5.65 17.73
C PHE A 64 -6.62 6.00 17.80
N LYS A 65 -7.46 5.15 18.41
CA LYS A 65 -8.88 5.46 18.69
C LYS A 65 -9.07 6.83 19.34
N ARG A 66 -8.12 7.26 20.18
CA ARG A 66 -8.16 8.53 20.93
C ARG A 66 -7.85 9.78 20.09
N TYR A 67 -7.29 9.63 18.92
CA TYR A 67 -6.95 10.77 18.08
C TYR A 67 -8.19 11.44 17.50
N LYS A 68 -8.05 12.74 17.18
CA LYS A 68 -9.13 13.54 16.60
C LYS A 68 -9.50 13.00 15.22
N LYS A 69 -10.79 13.02 14.90
CA LYS A 69 -11.29 12.66 13.56
C LYS A 69 -10.61 13.49 12.49
N GLY A 70 -10.26 12.88 11.36
CA GLY A 70 -9.56 13.50 10.25
C GLY A 70 -8.03 13.54 10.41
N THR A 71 -7.46 13.09 11.54
CA THR A 71 -6.01 12.93 11.68
C THR A 71 -5.56 11.58 11.14
N LEU A 72 -4.29 11.49 10.68
CA LEU A 72 -3.72 10.25 10.15
C LEU A 72 -3.94 9.06 11.09
N GLY A 73 -3.60 9.19 12.38
CA GLY A 73 -3.76 8.11 13.34
C GLY A 73 -5.21 7.65 13.49
N LYS A 74 -6.17 8.60 13.48
CA LYS A 74 -7.59 8.25 13.55
C LYS A 74 -8.07 7.53 12.29
N GLU A 75 -7.65 7.97 11.11
CA GLU A 75 -7.98 7.32 9.85
C GLU A 75 -7.38 5.91 9.74
N ILE A 76 -6.14 5.70 10.24
CA ILE A 76 -5.55 4.36 10.36
C ILE A 76 -6.43 3.47 11.26
N TYR A 77 -6.82 3.96 12.45
CA TYR A 77 -7.67 3.20 13.34
C TYR A 77 -9.00 2.81 12.69
N GLU A 78 -9.67 3.77 12.04
CA GLU A 78 -10.96 3.55 11.39
C GLU A 78 -10.84 2.54 10.23
N PHE A 79 -9.79 2.64 9.41
CA PHE A 79 -9.49 1.69 8.35
C PHE A 79 -9.26 0.27 8.90
N MET A 80 -8.36 0.12 9.86
CA MET A 80 -8.03 -1.19 10.45
C MET A 80 -9.26 -1.86 11.09
N GLN A 81 -10.17 -1.08 11.66
CA GLN A 81 -11.42 -1.59 12.26
C GLN A 81 -12.47 -1.92 11.22
N SER A 82 -12.72 -1.03 10.25
CA SER A 82 -13.76 -1.23 9.23
C SER A 82 -13.44 -2.38 8.27
N GLU A 83 -12.15 -2.61 8.02
CA GLU A 83 -11.66 -3.67 7.13
C GLU A 83 -11.27 -4.95 7.89
N GLU A 84 -11.52 -4.99 9.21
CA GLU A 84 -11.23 -6.15 10.09
C GLU A 84 -9.80 -6.67 9.94
N VAL A 85 -8.81 -5.73 9.88
CA VAL A 85 -7.41 -6.09 9.66
C VAL A 85 -6.82 -6.73 10.91
N ASP A 86 -6.44 -7.99 10.82
CA ASP A 86 -5.62 -8.67 11.81
C ASP A 86 -4.13 -8.39 11.52
N TYR A 87 -3.58 -7.38 12.21
CA TYR A 87 -2.20 -6.97 12.02
C TYR A 87 -1.20 -8.09 12.35
N ALA A 88 -1.43 -8.85 13.42
CA ALA A 88 -0.53 -9.94 13.80
C ALA A 88 -0.47 -11.03 12.71
N LYS A 89 -1.62 -11.35 12.14
CA LYS A 89 -1.71 -12.27 11.00
C LYS A 89 -1.04 -11.69 9.75
N ALA A 90 -1.24 -10.40 9.46
CA ALA A 90 -0.57 -9.73 8.35
C ALA A 90 0.97 -9.83 8.49
N VAL A 91 1.52 -9.57 9.67
CA VAL A 91 2.95 -9.73 9.97
C VAL A 91 3.42 -11.17 9.68
N ALA A 92 2.69 -12.18 10.18
CA ALA A 92 3.04 -13.58 9.99
C ALA A 92 2.98 -14.00 8.50
N ASP A 93 1.97 -13.53 7.77
CA ASP A 93 1.77 -13.85 6.35
C ASP A 93 2.84 -13.23 5.44
N PHE A 94 3.41 -12.10 5.84
CA PHE A 94 4.50 -11.41 5.13
C PHE A 94 5.90 -11.78 5.63
N GLY A 95 6.09 -12.94 6.24
CA GLY A 95 7.39 -13.48 6.60
C GLY A 95 7.88 -13.13 8.01
N GLY A 96 7.03 -12.53 8.84
CA GLY A 96 7.35 -12.26 10.25
C GLY A 96 8.31 -11.08 10.48
N PHE A 97 8.58 -10.24 9.47
CA PHE A 97 9.44 -9.07 9.64
C PHE A 97 8.81 -8.08 10.63
N THR A 98 9.53 -7.76 11.68
CA THR A 98 9.10 -6.83 12.75
C THR A 98 9.91 -5.55 12.78
N ASP A 99 11.01 -5.51 12.07
CA ASP A 99 11.96 -4.39 12.03
C ASP A 99 12.53 -4.14 10.63
N GLY A 100 13.26 -3.05 10.50
CA GLY A 100 14.00 -2.68 9.31
C GLY A 100 13.12 -2.26 8.11
N TYR A 101 13.74 -2.24 6.93
CA TYR A 101 13.11 -1.76 5.70
C TYR A 101 11.94 -2.64 5.26
N ASP A 102 12.05 -3.96 5.40
CA ASP A 102 11.03 -4.90 4.94
C ASP A 102 9.73 -4.79 5.76
N SER A 103 9.83 -4.54 7.07
CA SER A 103 8.66 -4.25 7.91
C SER A 103 7.98 -2.95 7.51
N ARG A 104 8.78 -1.89 7.23
CA ARG A 104 8.26 -0.62 6.75
C ARG A 104 7.55 -0.77 5.40
N GLU A 105 8.12 -1.50 4.46
CA GLU A 105 7.50 -1.78 3.15
C GLU A 105 6.13 -2.45 3.29
N ARG A 106 6.02 -3.43 4.19
CA ARG A 106 4.74 -4.07 4.50
C ARG A 106 3.72 -3.06 5.03
N ASP A 107 4.11 -2.28 6.04
CA ASP A 107 3.18 -1.36 6.72
C ASP A 107 2.79 -0.18 5.81
N MET A 108 3.66 0.21 4.89
CA MET A 108 3.35 1.20 3.86
C MET A 108 2.18 0.78 2.97
N HIS A 109 1.92 -0.52 2.80
CA HIS A 109 0.74 -0.99 2.07
C HIS A 109 -0.55 -0.48 2.72
N ASP A 110 -0.71 -0.65 4.03
CA ASP A 110 -1.89 -0.19 4.75
C ASP A 110 -1.96 1.34 4.85
N ILE A 111 -0.80 2.01 4.99
CA ILE A 111 -0.73 3.47 4.93
C ILE A 111 -1.18 4.01 3.57
N ILE A 112 -0.86 3.34 2.47
CA ILE A 112 -1.34 3.71 1.13
C ILE A 112 -2.86 3.62 1.07
N HIS A 113 -3.48 2.55 1.57
CA HIS A 113 -4.94 2.46 1.66
C HIS A 113 -5.52 3.68 2.36
N VAL A 114 -5.01 4.04 3.54
CA VAL A 114 -5.51 5.14 4.35
C VAL A 114 -5.30 6.49 3.67
N VAL A 115 -4.08 6.78 3.22
CA VAL A 115 -3.72 8.09 2.67
C VAL A 115 -4.40 8.33 1.33
N PHE A 116 -4.52 7.30 0.49
CA PHE A 116 -5.23 7.39 -0.79
C PHE A 116 -6.74 7.17 -0.65
N GLY A 117 -7.21 6.62 0.47
CA GLY A 117 -8.62 6.29 0.69
C GLY A 117 -9.09 5.11 -0.15
N TYR A 118 -8.18 4.17 -0.48
CA TYR A 118 -8.53 2.94 -1.17
C TYR A 118 -9.15 1.93 -0.19
N SER A 119 -10.24 1.29 -0.60
CA SER A 119 -10.82 0.16 0.13
C SER A 119 -10.01 -1.13 -0.09
N ARG A 120 -10.31 -2.18 0.68
CA ARG A 120 -9.75 -3.52 0.45
C ARG A 120 -10.50 -4.33 -0.62
N SER A 121 -11.34 -3.67 -1.41
CA SER A 121 -11.93 -4.29 -2.59
C SER A 121 -10.84 -4.74 -3.57
N ARG A 122 -11.21 -5.62 -4.49
CA ARG A 122 -10.30 -6.10 -5.54
C ARG A 122 -9.63 -4.95 -6.32
N PHE A 123 -10.38 -3.89 -6.57
CA PHE A 123 -9.88 -2.70 -7.28
C PHE A 123 -9.02 -1.82 -6.38
N GLY A 124 -9.41 -1.64 -5.12
CA GLY A 124 -8.63 -0.89 -4.13
C GLY A 124 -7.27 -1.53 -3.88
N GLU A 125 -7.23 -2.85 -3.70
CA GLU A 125 -5.98 -3.62 -3.61
C GLU A 125 -5.12 -3.46 -4.87
N GLY A 126 -5.71 -3.54 -6.06
CA GLY A 126 -4.99 -3.33 -7.31
C GLY A 126 -4.40 -1.92 -7.43
N ALA A 127 -5.12 -0.89 -7.01
CA ALA A 127 -4.65 0.49 -6.99
C ALA A 127 -3.53 0.70 -5.94
N THR A 128 -3.67 0.10 -4.76
CA THR A 128 -2.65 0.12 -3.71
C THR A 128 -1.36 -0.54 -4.17
N ILE A 129 -1.44 -1.73 -4.77
CA ILE A 129 -0.28 -2.44 -5.33
C ILE A 129 0.38 -1.62 -6.44
N ALA A 130 -0.39 -0.98 -7.32
CA ALA A 130 0.13 -0.12 -8.37
C ALA A 130 0.86 1.10 -7.81
N THR A 131 0.29 1.74 -6.78
CA THR A 131 0.91 2.88 -6.10
C THR A 131 2.21 2.46 -5.42
N HIS A 132 2.21 1.32 -4.74
CA HIS A 132 3.40 0.75 -4.11
C HIS A 132 4.50 0.44 -5.15
N TYR A 133 4.13 -0.11 -6.32
CA TYR A 133 5.07 -0.32 -7.42
C TYR A 133 5.75 0.97 -7.87
N TRP A 134 4.99 2.04 -8.08
CA TRP A 134 5.56 3.32 -8.51
C TRP A 134 6.51 3.92 -7.48
N GLN A 135 6.27 3.70 -6.20
CA GLN A 135 7.11 4.19 -5.12
C GLN A 135 8.32 3.29 -4.84
N GLY A 136 8.12 1.96 -4.81
CA GLY A 136 9.15 0.98 -4.46
C GLY A 136 9.89 0.36 -5.65
N ASN A 137 9.46 0.60 -6.89
CA ASN A 137 10.05 0.04 -8.10
C ASN A 137 10.18 -1.50 -8.13
N SER A 138 9.27 -2.23 -7.49
CA SER A 138 9.27 -3.69 -7.51
C SER A 138 8.69 -4.24 -8.81
N PHE A 139 9.49 -4.97 -9.60
CA PHE A 139 9.02 -5.60 -10.84
C PHE A 139 7.93 -6.64 -10.57
N GLY A 140 7.96 -7.32 -9.42
CA GLY A 140 6.91 -8.26 -9.03
C GLY A 140 5.56 -7.59 -8.86
N LEU A 141 5.50 -6.39 -8.26
CA LEU A 141 4.27 -5.59 -8.17
C LEU A 141 3.77 -5.18 -9.56
N ALA A 142 4.67 -4.74 -10.46
CA ALA A 142 4.30 -4.42 -11.84
C ALA A 142 3.64 -5.60 -12.56
N PHE A 143 4.20 -6.78 -12.39
CA PHE A 143 3.66 -8.00 -12.98
C PHE A 143 2.26 -8.31 -12.45
N ILE A 144 2.04 -8.21 -11.14
CA ILE A 144 0.72 -8.42 -10.51
C ILE A 144 -0.31 -7.43 -11.07
N VAL A 145 0.05 -6.14 -11.12
CA VAL A 145 -0.81 -5.08 -11.68
C VAL A 145 -1.13 -5.35 -13.14
N PHE A 146 -0.12 -5.68 -13.94
CA PHE A 146 -0.29 -5.98 -15.37
C PHE A 146 -1.25 -7.15 -15.60
N VAL A 147 -1.04 -8.27 -14.92
CA VAL A 147 -1.91 -9.44 -15.06
C VAL A 147 -3.32 -9.17 -14.54
N GLY A 148 -3.43 -8.40 -13.44
CA GLY A 148 -4.72 -7.94 -12.93
C GLY A 148 -5.48 -7.09 -13.95
N LEU A 149 -4.81 -6.14 -14.59
CA LEU A 149 -5.39 -5.30 -15.64
C LEU A 149 -5.80 -6.10 -16.87
N VAL A 150 -4.92 -7.01 -17.36
CA VAL A 150 -5.25 -7.88 -18.51
C VAL A 150 -6.48 -8.73 -18.21
N ARG A 151 -6.51 -9.36 -17.02
CA ARG A 151 -7.68 -10.12 -16.59
C ARG A 151 -8.94 -9.26 -16.54
N GLN A 152 -8.85 -8.06 -16.00
CA GLN A 152 -9.98 -7.16 -15.90
C GLN A 152 -10.44 -6.66 -17.28
N MET A 153 -9.51 -6.43 -18.20
CA MET A 153 -9.87 -6.11 -19.60
C MET A 153 -10.70 -7.21 -20.28
N LEU A 154 -10.39 -8.47 -19.98
CA LEU A 154 -11.14 -9.61 -20.54
C LEU A 154 -12.52 -9.79 -19.93
N ILE A 155 -12.69 -9.43 -18.64
CA ILE A 155 -13.95 -9.63 -17.92
C ILE A 155 -14.84 -8.38 -18.01
N GLN A 156 -14.26 -7.19 -17.87
CA GLN A 156 -14.98 -5.92 -17.78
C GLN A 156 -14.12 -4.76 -18.31
N PRO A 157 -14.08 -4.54 -19.62
CA PRO A 157 -13.18 -3.57 -20.25
C PRO A 157 -13.34 -2.13 -19.75
N SER A 158 -14.56 -1.71 -19.42
CA SER A 158 -14.85 -0.38 -18.88
C SER A 158 -14.19 -0.15 -17.51
N ALA A 159 -14.27 -1.14 -16.62
CA ALA A 159 -13.64 -1.10 -15.31
C ALA A 159 -12.10 -1.09 -15.41
N ALA A 160 -11.53 -1.88 -16.32
CA ALA A 160 -10.09 -1.89 -16.57
C ALA A 160 -9.58 -0.52 -17.04
N ARG A 161 -10.32 0.15 -17.94
CA ARG A 161 -9.99 1.50 -18.42
C ARG A 161 -10.01 2.54 -17.29
N LEU A 162 -11.02 2.47 -16.42
CA LEU A 162 -11.12 3.37 -15.27
C LEU A 162 -9.97 3.13 -14.28
N MET A 163 -9.66 1.87 -13.98
CA MET A 163 -8.55 1.49 -13.11
C MET A 163 -7.20 1.99 -13.67
N TYR A 164 -6.95 1.78 -14.97
CA TYR A 164 -5.76 2.31 -15.62
C TYR A 164 -5.66 3.83 -15.50
N THR A 165 -6.78 4.54 -15.71
CA THR A 165 -6.82 6.01 -15.61
C THR A 165 -6.50 6.47 -14.19
N ALA A 166 -7.08 5.85 -13.16
CA ALA A 166 -6.81 6.15 -11.77
C ALA A 166 -5.33 5.94 -11.42
N ILE A 167 -4.76 4.80 -11.80
CA ILE A 167 -3.34 4.49 -11.59
C ILE A 167 -2.43 5.50 -12.27
N ARG A 168 -2.73 5.84 -13.53
CA ARG A 168 -1.97 6.84 -14.30
C ARG A 168 -1.99 8.22 -13.65
N ASP A 169 -3.15 8.64 -13.16
CA ASP A 169 -3.30 9.97 -12.57
C ASP A 169 -2.57 10.08 -11.23
N VAL A 170 -2.60 9.02 -10.42
CA VAL A 170 -1.77 8.91 -9.21
C VAL A 170 -0.28 8.97 -9.57
N TYR A 171 0.16 8.20 -10.55
CA TYR A 171 1.55 8.22 -10.99
C TYR A 171 2.02 9.62 -11.43
N LYS A 172 1.21 10.32 -12.24
CA LYS A 172 1.54 11.67 -12.70
C LYS A 172 1.62 12.67 -11.56
N GLY A 173 0.68 12.61 -10.62
CA GLY A 173 0.63 13.51 -9.46
C GLY A 173 1.80 13.30 -8.51
N GLN A 174 2.29 12.07 -8.37
CA GLN A 174 3.34 11.72 -7.41
C GLN A 174 4.74 11.57 -7.99
N LYS A 175 4.93 11.93 -9.25
CA LYS A 175 6.25 11.88 -9.87
C LYS A 175 7.27 12.72 -9.07
N GLY A 176 8.32 12.05 -8.61
CA GLY A 176 9.40 12.68 -7.83
C GLY A 176 9.18 12.74 -6.31
N ILE A 177 8.07 12.24 -5.80
CA ILE A 177 7.82 12.11 -4.36
C ILE A 177 8.30 10.75 -3.89
N ASN A 178 9.05 10.73 -2.79
CA ASN A 178 9.40 9.50 -2.10
C ASN A 178 8.42 9.28 -0.94
N PHE A 179 7.31 8.58 -1.21
CA PHE A 179 6.28 8.27 -0.23
C PHE A 179 6.84 7.45 0.95
N HIS A 180 7.77 6.52 0.69
CA HIS A 180 8.39 5.69 1.73
C HIS A 180 9.30 6.48 2.67
N ALA A 181 9.80 7.63 2.23
CA ALA A 181 10.62 8.52 3.05
C ALA A 181 9.80 9.49 3.93
N TYR A 182 8.48 9.56 3.73
CA TYR A 182 7.64 10.43 4.54
C TYR A 182 7.56 9.90 5.98
N PRO A 183 7.80 10.72 7.01
CA PRO A 183 7.83 10.30 8.41
C PRO A 183 6.39 10.21 8.98
N PHE A 184 5.63 9.21 8.60
CA PHE A 184 4.25 9.00 9.06
C PHE A 184 4.19 8.86 10.59
N GLU A 185 5.24 8.32 11.18
CA GLU A 185 5.42 8.14 12.62
C GLU A 185 5.26 9.46 13.41
N ASP A 186 5.78 10.54 12.86
CA ASP A 186 5.75 11.87 13.49
C ASP A 186 4.45 12.62 13.20
N ASN A 187 3.65 12.14 12.28
CA ASN A 187 2.50 12.86 11.73
C ASN A 187 1.13 12.24 12.09
N LEU A 188 1.07 11.35 13.10
CA LEU A 188 -0.18 10.68 13.49
C LEU A 188 -1.30 11.64 13.93
N THR A 189 -0.94 12.81 14.47
CA THR A 189 -1.90 13.86 14.90
C THR A 189 -2.22 14.88 13.82
N LYS A 190 -1.50 14.85 12.70
CA LYS A 190 -1.68 15.78 11.58
C LYS A 190 -2.94 15.44 10.79
N ASP A 191 -3.63 16.47 10.30
CA ASP A 191 -4.78 16.30 9.40
C ASP A 191 -4.38 15.55 8.14
N ILE A 192 -5.16 14.53 7.77
CA ILE A 192 -4.88 13.67 6.62
C ILE A 192 -4.85 14.44 5.29
N ASN A 193 -5.62 15.54 5.18
CA ASN A 193 -5.64 16.35 3.97
C ASN A 193 -4.38 17.20 3.83
N ILE A 194 -3.77 17.61 4.95
CA ILE A 194 -2.45 18.28 4.93
C ILE A 194 -1.39 17.29 4.44
N ILE A 195 -1.39 16.06 4.95
CA ILE A 195 -0.47 14.99 4.50
C ILE A 195 -0.65 14.74 2.99
N ARG A 196 -1.90 14.63 2.53
CA ARG A 196 -2.22 14.46 1.11
C ARG A 196 -1.68 15.62 0.26
N TYR A 197 -1.78 16.84 0.75
CA TYR A 197 -1.23 18.02 0.07
C TYR A 197 0.29 17.99 0.02
N GLU A 198 0.98 17.70 1.13
CA GLU A 198 2.44 17.58 1.21
C GLU A 198 2.96 16.49 0.26
N LEU A 199 2.22 15.40 0.14
CA LEU A 199 2.52 14.29 -0.77
C LEU A 199 2.06 14.56 -2.22
N LYS A 200 1.57 15.78 -2.54
CA LYS A 200 1.05 16.17 -3.86
C LYS A 200 0.07 15.16 -4.43
N MET A 201 -0.77 14.62 -3.56
CA MET A 201 -1.77 13.68 -4.00
C MET A 201 -2.80 14.37 -4.89
N PRO A 202 -3.24 13.73 -5.98
CA PRO A 202 -4.33 14.26 -6.77
C PRO A 202 -5.54 14.46 -5.84
N SER A 203 -6.23 15.59 -6.01
CA SER A 203 -7.42 15.90 -5.18
C SER A 203 -8.33 14.66 -5.16
N LYS A 204 -8.95 14.41 -4.01
CA LYS A 204 -9.82 13.26 -3.65
C LYS A 204 -10.82 12.84 -4.74
N THR A 205 -10.94 13.65 -5.78
CA THR A 205 -12.05 13.61 -6.71
C THR A 205 -11.95 12.53 -7.81
N LEU A 206 -10.79 12.23 -8.37
CA LEU A 206 -10.77 11.33 -9.53
C LEU A 206 -10.33 9.90 -9.21
N ALA A 207 -9.20 9.72 -8.56
CA ALA A 207 -8.66 8.38 -8.32
C ALA A 207 -9.48 7.61 -7.27
N ILE A 208 -9.80 8.24 -6.12
CA ILE A 208 -10.56 7.61 -5.04
C ILE A 208 -12.00 7.36 -5.46
N GLN A 209 -12.67 8.34 -6.07
CA GLN A 209 -14.06 8.15 -6.55
C GLN A 209 -14.15 7.11 -7.66
N THR A 210 -13.10 6.98 -8.47
CA THR A 210 -13.05 5.95 -9.52
C THR A 210 -12.89 4.58 -8.89
N VAL A 211 -12.01 4.43 -7.89
CA VAL A 211 -11.84 3.16 -7.18
C VAL A 211 -13.09 2.80 -6.38
N ASP A 212 -13.72 3.75 -5.69
CA ASP A 212 -14.98 3.54 -4.97
C ASP A 212 -16.12 3.12 -5.91
N ARG A 213 -16.19 3.68 -7.12
CA ARG A 213 -17.17 3.25 -8.12
C ARG A 213 -16.89 1.83 -8.62
N LEU A 214 -15.61 1.49 -8.80
CA LEU A 214 -15.21 0.15 -9.24
C LEU A 214 -15.47 -0.89 -8.16
N SER A 215 -15.30 -0.53 -6.87
CA SER A 215 -15.55 -1.43 -5.73
C SER A 215 -17.03 -1.82 -5.56
N LYS A 216 -17.96 -1.02 -6.07
CA LYS A 216 -19.40 -1.33 -6.07
C LYS A 216 -19.80 -2.38 -7.13
N TRP A 217 -18.85 -2.86 -7.90
CA TRP A 217 -19.06 -3.83 -9.00
C TRP A 217 -18.48 -5.21 -8.67
N ASP A 218 -18.02 -5.40 -7.44
CA ASP A 218 -17.70 -6.70 -6.85
C ASP A 218 -19.02 -7.33 -6.31
#